data_4186af285ad153ec0eeccbc32ab90c45
#
_entry.id   4186af285ad153ec0eeccbc32ab90c45
#
_cell.length_a   1.000
_cell.length_b   1.000
_cell.length_c   1.000
_cell.angle_alpha   90.00
_cell.angle_beta   90.00
_cell.angle_gamma   90.00
#
_symmetry.space_group_name_H-M   'P 1'
#
loop_
_entity.id
_entity.type
_entity.pdbx_description
1 polymer ?
#
loop_
_entity_poly.entity_id
_entity_poly.type
_entity_poly.pdbx_seq_one_letter_code
_entity_poly.pdbx_strand_id
1 'polypeptide(L)'
;IAQCLVGSEMCIRDSFCHEWLKGLNMHDENLRLRDHEKEELSFYSKATTDFEYLFPFGWGELWGIADRTDYDLTRHQEHSGKDLSYFDPETNTRYVPYVVEPSLGADRVALAFLCDAYDEENLGTEEKPDVRVVLRLHPALAPFKAAILPLSKKLSEKAGEVYDALAKKFSVDFDDTGSIGKRYRRQDEIGTPFCITYDFDSENDGCVTVRDRDSMEQERVKIDELEAYIAETVSYTHLTLPTIA
;
A
#
# COMPACT_ATOMS: atom_id res chain seq x y z
N ILE A 1 -0.41 -8.53 22.22
CA ILE A 1 0.24 -7.21 22.31
C ILE A 1 1.45 -7.44 23.17
N ALA A 2 2.64 -7.46 22.54
CA ALA A 2 3.89 -7.59 23.24
C ALA A 2 3.97 -6.57 24.39
N GLN A 3 4.70 -6.89 25.45
CA GLN A 3 4.90 -6.01 26.60
C GLN A 3 5.69 -4.76 26.22
N CYS A 4 5.15 -3.99 25.29
CA CYS A 4 5.67 -2.69 24.99
C CYS A 4 5.47 -1.81 26.19
N LEU A 5 6.52 -1.29 26.79
CA LEU A 5 6.42 -0.29 27.86
C LEU A 5 5.72 0.92 27.26
N VAL A 6 4.49 1.18 27.72
CA VAL A 6 3.67 2.31 27.28
C VAL A 6 4.51 3.58 27.37
N GLY A 7 4.74 4.24 26.22
CA GLY A 7 5.52 5.47 26.13
C GLY A 7 6.97 5.29 25.70
N SER A 8 7.43 4.09 25.34
CA SER A 8 8.75 3.95 24.69
C SER A 8 8.68 4.37 23.23
N GLU A 9 9.73 4.99 22.71
CA GLU A 9 9.85 5.43 21.30
C GLU A 9 9.66 4.25 20.33
N MET A 10 10.14 3.05 20.67
CA MET A 10 9.92 1.83 19.90
C MET A 10 8.43 1.50 19.75
N CYS A 11 7.66 1.51 20.84
CA CYS A 11 6.22 1.23 20.76
C CYS A 11 5.46 2.17 19.83
N ILE A 12 5.85 3.43 19.82
CA ILE A 12 5.25 4.42 18.92
C ILE A 12 5.57 4.06 17.47
N ARG A 13 6.81 3.65 17.18
CA ARG A 13 7.25 3.22 15.85
C ARG A 13 6.56 1.92 15.42
N ASP A 14 6.50 0.93 16.31
CA ASP A 14 5.81 -0.35 16.07
C ASP A 14 4.34 -0.10 15.71
N SER A 15 3.63 0.69 16.52
CA SER A 15 2.23 1.02 16.26
C SER A 15 2.05 1.76 14.94
N PHE A 16 2.93 2.71 14.62
CA PHE A 16 2.88 3.45 13.36
C PHE A 16 3.09 2.51 12.15
N CYS A 17 4.10 1.64 12.20
CA CYS A 17 4.40 0.71 11.11
C CYS A 17 3.26 -0.28 10.89
N HIS A 18 2.66 -0.78 11.98
CA HIS A 18 1.51 -1.67 11.93
C HIS A 18 0.29 -0.99 11.28
N GLU A 19 -0.08 0.19 11.76
CA GLU A 19 -1.20 0.95 11.21
C GLU A 19 -0.95 1.38 9.76
N TRP A 20 0.31 1.62 9.37
CA TRP A 20 0.67 1.93 7.99
C TRP A 20 0.42 0.73 7.06
N LEU A 21 0.82 -0.49 7.45
CA LEU A 21 0.57 -1.71 6.68
C LEU A 21 -0.93 -1.99 6.54
N LYS A 22 -1.68 -1.89 7.65
CA LYS A 22 -3.14 -2.06 7.66
C LYS A 22 -3.87 -0.99 6.86
N GLY A 23 -3.41 0.25 6.93
CA GLY A 23 -3.94 1.37 6.16
C GLY A 23 -3.79 1.19 4.64
N LEU A 24 -2.91 0.28 4.22
CA LEU A 24 -2.73 -0.15 2.83
C LEU A 24 -3.38 -1.51 2.54
N ASN A 25 -4.39 -1.90 3.32
CA ASN A 25 -5.18 -3.12 3.20
C ASN A 25 -4.44 -4.44 3.48
N MET A 26 -3.31 -4.43 4.19
CA MET A 26 -2.69 -5.67 4.62
C MET A 26 -3.50 -6.30 5.76
N HIS A 27 -3.82 -7.59 5.66
CA HIS A 27 -4.64 -8.31 6.63
C HIS A 27 -3.88 -8.53 7.94
N ASP A 28 -4.52 -8.15 9.05
CA ASP A 28 -3.93 -8.20 10.39
C ASP A 28 -3.56 -9.62 10.83
N GLU A 29 -4.34 -10.62 10.42
CA GLU A 29 -4.07 -12.05 10.68
C GLU A 29 -2.82 -12.58 10.01
N ASN A 30 -2.32 -11.89 8.96
CA ASN A 30 -1.10 -12.23 8.25
C ASN A 30 0.13 -11.49 8.80
N LEU A 31 -0.05 -10.66 9.84
CA LEU A 31 1.01 -9.89 10.49
C LEU A 31 1.24 -10.38 11.92
N ARG A 32 2.47 -10.36 12.37
CA ARG A 32 2.80 -10.53 13.78
C ARG A 32 4.05 -9.73 14.15
N LEU A 33 4.14 -9.36 15.42
CA LEU A 33 5.34 -8.80 16.03
C LEU A 33 6.12 -9.92 16.70
N ARG A 34 7.44 -9.90 16.53
CA ARG A 34 8.38 -10.82 17.16
C ARG A 34 9.50 -10.04 17.80
N ASP A 35 9.51 -10.01 19.15
CA ASP A 35 10.63 -9.45 19.88
C ASP A 35 11.82 -10.41 19.87
N HIS A 36 13.02 -9.89 19.67
CA HIS A 36 14.26 -10.67 19.73
C HIS A 36 14.61 -11.03 21.16
N GLU A 37 15.00 -12.27 21.38
CA GLU A 37 15.61 -12.68 22.63
C GLU A 37 16.99 -12.03 22.79
N LYS A 38 17.47 -11.94 24.06
CA LYS A 38 18.74 -11.23 24.35
C LYS A 38 19.95 -11.78 23.59
N GLU A 39 19.94 -13.09 23.33
CA GLU A 39 20.99 -13.82 22.62
C GLU A 39 20.98 -13.55 21.10
N GLU A 40 19.85 -13.09 20.57
CA GLU A 40 19.69 -12.74 19.16
C GLU A 40 20.07 -11.29 18.88
N LEU A 41 20.08 -10.45 19.91
CA LEU A 41 20.35 -9.01 19.75
C LEU A 41 21.77 -8.77 19.22
N SER A 42 21.88 -7.86 18.26
CA SER A 42 23.16 -7.31 17.85
C SER A 42 23.82 -6.55 18.99
N PHE A 43 25.15 -6.51 19.02
CA PHE A 43 25.94 -5.87 20.09
C PHE A 43 25.66 -4.38 20.29
N TYR A 44 25.10 -3.71 19.29
CA TYR A 44 24.71 -2.30 19.31
C TYR A 44 23.24 -2.09 19.67
N SER A 45 22.45 -3.15 19.76
CA SER A 45 21.00 -3.06 19.99
C SER A 45 20.64 -3.42 21.43
N LYS A 46 19.80 -2.58 22.03
CA LYS A 46 19.21 -2.82 23.35
C LYS A 46 17.91 -3.65 23.24
N ALA A 47 17.18 -3.47 22.15
CA ALA A 47 15.95 -4.18 21.82
C ALA A 47 15.75 -4.17 20.30
N THR A 48 15.15 -5.22 19.77
CA THR A 48 14.75 -5.32 18.36
C THR A 48 13.41 -6.04 18.29
N THR A 49 12.51 -5.50 17.48
CA THR A 49 11.21 -6.11 17.18
C THR A 49 11.09 -6.24 15.67
N ASP A 50 10.78 -7.44 15.18
CA ASP A 50 10.47 -7.68 13.78
C ASP A 50 8.97 -7.67 13.54
N PHE A 51 8.56 -7.04 12.44
CA PHE A 51 7.28 -7.34 11.82
C PHE A 51 7.48 -8.52 10.88
N GLU A 52 6.77 -9.59 11.11
CA GLU A 52 6.76 -10.75 10.24
C GLU A 52 5.42 -10.85 9.52
N TYR A 53 5.49 -11.26 8.25
CA TYR A 53 4.34 -11.54 7.39
C TYR A 53 4.26 -13.04 7.09
N LEU A 54 3.03 -13.58 7.03
CA LEU A 54 2.76 -14.96 6.68
C LEU A 54 2.77 -15.13 5.15
N PHE A 55 3.98 -15.33 4.61
CA PHE A 55 4.14 -15.67 3.20
C PHE A 55 3.63 -17.08 2.88
N PRO A 56 3.37 -17.43 1.60
CA PRO A 56 3.02 -18.79 1.22
C PRO A 56 4.04 -19.87 1.64
N PHE A 57 5.29 -19.48 1.90
CA PHE A 57 6.38 -20.34 2.38
C PHE A 57 6.62 -20.26 3.89
N GLY A 58 5.75 -19.58 4.64
CA GLY A 58 5.80 -19.42 6.09
C GLY A 58 6.13 -18.01 6.56
N TRP A 59 6.24 -17.83 7.87
CA TRP A 59 6.56 -16.54 8.49
C TRP A 59 7.93 -16.04 8.06
N GLY A 60 8.01 -14.78 7.70
CA GLY A 60 9.26 -14.12 7.31
C GLY A 60 9.26 -12.66 7.71
N GLU A 61 10.44 -12.18 8.10
CA GLU A 61 10.67 -10.78 8.43
C GLU A 61 10.29 -9.87 7.27
N LEU A 62 9.52 -8.84 7.57
CA LEU A 62 9.10 -7.79 6.65
C LEU A 62 9.78 -6.47 6.98
N TRP A 63 9.87 -6.16 8.27
CA TRP A 63 10.36 -4.88 8.78
C TRP A 63 10.97 -5.09 10.17
N GLY A 64 12.19 -4.63 10.39
CA GLY A 64 12.84 -4.64 11.70
C GLY A 64 12.87 -3.25 12.32
N ILE A 65 12.62 -3.15 13.61
CA ILE A 65 12.74 -1.92 14.39
C ILE A 65 13.70 -2.16 15.56
N ALA A 66 14.81 -1.43 15.59
CA ALA A 66 15.87 -1.61 16.56
C ALA A 66 16.13 -0.34 17.39
N ASP A 67 16.21 -0.49 18.72
CA ASP A 67 16.80 0.51 19.61
C ASP A 67 18.33 0.32 19.60
N ARG A 68 19.02 1.15 18.83
CA ARG A 68 20.47 1.09 18.60
C ARG A 68 21.28 1.86 19.65
N THR A 69 20.62 2.35 20.69
CA THR A 69 21.23 3.18 21.72
C THR A 69 21.92 4.43 21.16
N ASP A 70 22.93 4.93 21.81
CA ASP A 70 23.80 6.03 21.35
C ASP A 70 24.99 5.55 20.50
N TYR A 71 25.04 4.25 20.17
CA TYR A 71 26.19 3.61 19.55
C TYR A 71 26.61 4.30 18.24
N ASP A 72 25.66 4.47 17.31
CA ASP A 72 25.99 5.03 15.99
C ASP A 72 26.48 6.48 16.07
N LEU A 73 25.79 7.33 16.84
CA LEU A 73 26.16 8.73 16.97
C LEU A 73 27.49 8.89 17.70
N THR A 74 27.76 8.07 18.72
CA THR A 74 29.04 8.05 19.41
C THR A 74 30.17 7.67 18.45
N ARG A 75 30.01 6.62 17.65
CA ARG A 75 31.02 6.23 16.64
C ARG A 75 31.21 7.31 15.57
N HIS A 76 30.14 7.93 15.13
CA HIS A 76 30.24 9.04 14.18
C HIS A 76 30.98 10.26 14.76
N GLN A 77 30.78 10.59 16.05
CA GLN A 77 31.56 11.63 16.74
C GLN A 77 33.04 11.30 16.79
N GLU A 78 33.35 10.07 17.21
CA GLU A 78 34.75 9.61 17.34
C GLU A 78 35.52 9.71 16.01
N HIS A 79 34.88 9.29 14.89
CA HIS A 79 35.56 9.26 13.60
C HIS A 79 35.52 10.58 12.84
N SER A 80 34.50 11.41 13.02
CA SER A 80 34.36 12.69 12.30
C SER A 80 34.94 13.89 13.08
N GLY A 81 35.09 13.75 14.38
CA GLY A 81 35.42 14.86 15.27
C GLY A 81 34.35 15.91 15.45
N LYS A 82 33.11 15.63 14.98
CA LYS A 82 31.97 16.53 15.11
C LYS A 82 31.15 16.19 16.34
N ASP A 83 30.69 17.21 17.07
CA ASP A 83 29.76 17.04 18.20
C ASP A 83 28.35 16.76 17.64
N LEU A 84 27.82 15.56 17.92
CA LEU A 84 26.47 15.11 17.59
C LEU A 84 25.56 15.01 18.82
N SER A 85 25.98 15.62 19.95
CA SER A 85 25.17 15.66 21.15
C SER A 85 23.99 16.61 20.99
N TYR A 86 22.88 16.29 21.64
CA TYR A 86 21.70 17.12 21.77
C TYR A 86 21.75 17.88 23.10
N PHE A 87 21.40 19.17 23.08
CA PHE A 87 21.19 19.95 24.29
C PHE A 87 19.69 20.00 24.59
N ASP A 88 19.31 19.46 25.73
CA ASP A 88 17.95 19.49 26.23
C ASP A 88 17.72 20.77 27.05
N PRO A 89 16.90 21.69 26.59
CA PRO A 89 16.65 22.95 27.29
C PRO A 89 15.79 22.76 28.55
N GLU A 90 14.99 21.68 28.64
CA GLU A 90 14.13 21.45 29.81
C GLU A 90 14.94 20.94 31.01
N THR A 91 15.84 20.03 30.78
CA THR A 91 16.73 19.46 31.84
C THR A 91 18.02 20.21 31.95
N ASN A 92 18.35 21.13 31.04
CA ASN A 92 19.60 21.85 30.92
C ASN A 92 20.81 20.91 30.87
N THR A 93 20.68 19.76 30.22
CA THR A 93 21.70 18.73 30.04
C THR A 93 22.06 18.52 28.58
N ARG A 94 23.27 17.98 28.36
CA ARG A 94 23.71 17.59 27.02
C ARG A 94 24.00 16.09 27.01
N TYR A 95 23.50 15.38 26.00
CA TYR A 95 23.71 13.94 25.85
C TYR A 95 23.73 13.53 24.38
N VAL A 96 24.29 12.34 24.09
CA VAL A 96 24.18 11.73 22.76
C VAL A 96 22.84 10.99 22.69
N PRO A 97 21.95 11.33 21.75
CA PRO A 97 20.64 10.71 21.65
C PRO A 97 20.72 9.22 21.28
N TYR A 98 19.70 8.46 21.67
CA TYR A 98 19.50 7.12 21.16
C TYR A 98 18.92 7.18 19.74
N VAL A 99 19.26 6.19 18.93
CA VAL A 99 18.75 6.02 17.57
C VAL A 99 17.77 4.85 17.57
N VAL A 100 16.55 5.09 17.09
CA VAL A 100 15.59 4.03 16.76
C VAL A 100 15.54 3.91 15.25
N GLU A 101 15.92 2.75 14.75
CA GLU A 101 16.02 2.46 13.32
C GLU A 101 14.89 1.54 12.86
N PRO A 102 13.88 2.03 12.13
CA PRO A 102 13.01 1.18 11.35
C PRO A 102 13.68 0.87 10.00
N SER A 103 13.79 -0.41 9.66
CA SER A 103 14.45 -0.88 8.44
C SER A 103 13.60 -1.92 7.72
N LEU A 104 13.34 -1.73 6.42
CA LEU A 104 12.55 -2.66 5.61
C LEU A 104 13.19 -2.94 4.25
N GLY A 105 12.90 -4.11 3.69
CA GLY A 105 13.27 -4.46 2.33
C GLY A 105 12.12 -4.15 1.36
N ALA A 106 12.30 -3.18 0.46
CA ALA A 106 11.25 -2.73 -0.46
C ALA A 106 10.66 -3.87 -1.31
N ASP A 107 11.51 -4.74 -1.86
CA ASP A 107 11.06 -5.87 -2.69
C ASP A 107 10.25 -6.90 -1.87
N ARG A 108 10.65 -7.13 -0.62
CA ARG A 108 9.94 -8.05 0.28
C ARG A 108 8.58 -7.50 0.69
N VAL A 109 8.49 -6.19 0.95
CA VAL A 109 7.22 -5.52 1.23
C VAL A 109 6.30 -5.55 0.01
N ALA A 110 6.84 -5.29 -1.19
CA ALA A 110 6.06 -5.41 -2.43
C ALA A 110 5.53 -6.84 -2.63
N LEU A 111 6.35 -7.87 -2.38
CA LEU A 111 5.93 -9.26 -2.43
C LEU A 111 4.83 -9.56 -1.41
N ALA A 112 4.94 -9.05 -0.18
CA ALA A 112 3.93 -9.23 0.85
C ALA A 112 2.58 -8.64 0.43
N PHE A 113 2.56 -7.41 -0.09
CA PHE A 113 1.32 -6.81 -0.62
C PHE A 113 0.71 -7.60 -1.78
N LEU A 114 1.53 -8.16 -2.67
CA LEU A 114 1.03 -9.00 -3.76
C LEU A 114 0.44 -10.32 -3.23
N CYS A 115 1.10 -10.97 -2.27
CA CYS A 115 0.61 -12.19 -1.65
C CYS A 115 -0.70 -11.96 -0.88
N ASP A 116 -0.78 -10.84 -0.17
CA ASP A 116 -1.92 -10.49 0.68
C ASP A 116 -3.16 -10.09 -0.15
N ALA A 117 -2.92 -9.44 -1.29
CA ALA A 117 -3.97 -8.97 -2.19
C ALA A 117 -4.48 -10.05 -3.16
N TYR A 118 -3.77 -11.17 -3.31
CA TYR A 118 -4.16 -12.23 -4.24
C TYR A 118 -5.37 -13.00 -3.73
N ASP A 119 -6.41 -13.10 -4.57
CA ASP A 119 -7.65 -13.81 -4.26
C ASP A 119 -8.20 -14.54 -5.49
N GLU A 120 -8.87 -15.67 -5.25
CA GLU A 120 -9.55 -16.48 -6.26
C GLU A 120 -11.02 -16.65 -5.86
N GLU A 121 -11.93 -16.03 -6.61
CA GLU A 121 -13.37 -16.15 -6.40
C GLU A 121 -13.99 -17.12 -7.41
N ASN A 122 -14.81 -18.05 -6.94
CA ASN A 122 -15.65 -18.84 -7.82
C ASN A 122 -17.01 -18.16 -8.00
N LEU A 123 -17.22 -17.52 -9.15
CA LEU A 123 -18.49 -16.89 -9.55
C LEU A 123 -19.49 -17.88 -10.20
N GLY A 124 -19.04 -19.10 -10.44
CA GLY A 124 -19.85 -20.20 -11.00
C GLY A 124 -20.48 -21.08 -9.94
N THR A 125 -20.89 -22.27 -10.38
CA THR A 125 -21.38 -23.34 -9.49
C THR A 125 -20.27 -24.38 -9.27
N GLU A 126 -20.46 -25.28 -8.29
CA GLU A 126 -19.54 -26.41 -8.08
C GLU A 126 -19.38 -27.30 -9.32
N GLU A 127 -20.48 -27.49 -10.09
CA GLU A 127 -20.50 -28.30 -11.31
C GLU A 127 -19.86 -27.56 -12.52
N LYS A 128 -19.91 -26.22 -12.52
CA LYS A 128 -19.34 -25.37 -13.58
C LYS A 128 -18.66 -24.18 -12.93
N PRO A 129 -17.42 -24.34 -12.47
CA PRO A 129 -16.68 -23.25 -11.85
C PRO A 129 -16.34 -22.16 -12.87
N ASP A 130 -16.47 -20.90 -12.46
CA ASP A 130 -15.99 -19.73 -13.16
C ASP A 130 -15.08 -18.94 -12.21
N VAL A 131 -13.80 -19.31 -12.20
CA VAL A 131 -12.84 -18.72 -11.28
C VAL A 131 -12.40 -17.34 -11.77
N ARG A 132 -12.57 -16.35 -10.91
CA ARG A 132 -12.07 -14.99 -11.07
C ARG A 132 -10.82 -14.83 -10.21
N VAL A 133 -9.69 -14.57 -10.84
CA VAL A 133 -8.47 -14.15 -10.16
C VAL A 133 -8.51 -12.62 -10.00
N VAL A 134 -8.21 -12.14 -8.80
CA VAL A 134 -8.21 -10.71 -8.51
C VAL A 134 -7.08 -10.34 -7.55
N LEU A 135 -6.38 -9.24 -7.83
CA LEU A 135 -5.47 -8.60 -6.89
C LEU A 135 -6.18 -7.45 -6.17
N ARG A 136 -6.54 -7.66 -4.90
CA ARG A 136 -7.24 -6.67 -4.07
C ARG A 136 -6.30 -5.63 -3.45
N LEU A 137 -5.36 -5.13 -4.26
CA LEU A 137 -4.44 -4.08 -3.84
C LEU A 137 -5.22 -2.83 -3.40
N HIS A 138 -4.73 -2.18 -2.35
CA HIS A 138 -5.19 -0.83 -2.03
C HIS A 138 -5.08 0.07 -3.27
N PRO A 139 -6.07 0.92 -3.60
CA PRO A 139 -6.04 1.74 -4.81
C PRO A 139 -4.79 2.59 -4.98
N ALA A 140 -4.17 3.05 -3.86
CA ALA A 140 -2.89 3.77 -3.90
C ALA A 140 -1.71 2.91 -4.39
N LEU A 141 -1.76 1.59 -4.18
CA LEU A 141 -0.70 0.63 -4.60
C LEU A 141 -0.95 0.05 -5.99
N ALA A 142 -2.19 0.11 -6.51
CA ALA A 142 -2.53 -0.44 -7.81
C ALA A 142 -1.66 0.17 -8.93
N PRO A 143 -1.12 -0.64 -9.87
CA PRO A 143 -0.29 -0.13 -10.97
C PRO A 143 -1.03 0.88 -11.85
N PHE A 144 -2.29 0.58 -12.17
CA PHE A 144 -3.20 1.50 -12.84
C PHE A 144 -4.33 1.89 -11.89
N LYS A 145 -4.71 3.16 -11.91
CA LYS A 145 -5.81 3.67 -11.07
C LYS A 145 -7.17 3.46 -11.70
N ALA A 146 -7.19 3.42 -13.02
CA ALA A 146 -8.37 3.09 -13.81
C ALA A 146 -7.97 2.47 -15.15
N ALA A 147 -8.88 1.75 -15.78
CA ALA A 147 -8.75 1.28 -17.15
C ALA A 147 -9.92 1.78 -18.00
N ILE A 148 -9.62 2.34 -19.15
CA ILE A 148 -10.63 2.84 -20.11
C ILE A 148 -10.95 1.75 -21.12
N LEU A 149 -12.21 1.32 -21.16
CA LEU A 149 -12.66 0.16 -21.90
C LEU A 149 -13.81 0.56 -22.84
N PRO A 150 -13.56 0.90 -24.12
CA PRO A 150 -14.65 1.18 -25.06
C PRO A 150 -15.51 -0.08 -25.28
N LEU A 151 -16.83 0.02 -25.11
CA LEU A 151 -17.74 -1.13 -25.29
C LEU A 151 -17.62 -1.75 -26.69
N SER A 152 -17.33 -0.93 -27.70
CA SER A 152 -17.11 -1.32 -29.08
C SER A 152 -15.89 -0.59 -29.66
N LYS A 153 -15.19 -1.22 -30.60
CA LYS A 153 -14.09 -0.57 -31.35
C LYS A 153 -14.47 0.73 -32.05
N LYS A 154 -15.77 0.90 -32.39
CA LYS A 154 -16.26 2.15 -32.96
C LYS A 154 -16.18 3.34 -32.01
N LEU A 155 -16.12 3.06 -30.70
CA LEU A 155 -16.06 4.05 -29.64
C LEU A 155 -14.63 4.30 -29.17
N SER A 156 -13.61 3.59 -29.74
CA SER A 156 -12.22 3.68 -29.27
C SER A 156 -11.65 5.09 -29.39
N GLU A 157 -12.01 5.86 -30.40
CA GLU A 157 -11.56 7.25 -30.57
C GLU A 157 -12.05 8.14 -29.43
N LYS A 158 -13.35 8.08 -29.11
CA LYS A 158 -13.96 8.85 -28.03
C LYS A 158 -13.50 8.40 -26.64
N ALA A 159 -13.39 7.10 -26.43
CA ALA A 159 -12.79 6.55 -25.21
C ALA A 159 -11.33 6.97 -25.04
N GLY A 160 -10.59 7.13 -26.15
CA GLY A 160 -9.22 7.66 -26.18
C GLY A 160 -9.13 9.11 -25.68
N GLU A 161 -10.12 9.96 -25.96
CA GLU A 161 -10.18 11.32 -25.42
C GLU A 161 -10.28 11.31 -23.89
N VAL A 162 -11.07 10.39 -23.32
CA VAL A 162 -11.18 10.19 -21.86
C VAL A 162 -9.86 9.68 -21.28
N TYR A 163 -9.24 8.70 -21.94
CA TYR A 163 -7.94 8.19 -21.57
C TYR A 163 -6.89 9.32 -21.53
N ASP A 164 -6.77 10.11 -22.58
CA ASP A 164 -5.79 11.19 -22.70
C ASP A 164 -5.99 12.27 -21.63
N ALA A 165 -7.23 12.52 -21.22
CA ALA A 165 -7.53 13.45 -20.13
C ALA A 165 -7.04 12.93 -18.79
N LEU A 166 -7.37 11.67 -18.45
CA LEU A 166 -7.00 11.06 -17.17
C LEU A 166 -5.53 10.71 -17.06
N ALA A 167 -4.88 10.30 -18.16
CA ALA A 167 -3.45 9.95 -18.21
C ALA A 167 -2.51 11.10 -17.84
N LYS A 168 -2.99 12.35 -17.87
CA LYS A 168 -2.24 13.53 -17.41
C LYS A 168 -2.05 13.56 -15.89
N LYS A 169 -2.87 12.83 -15.14
CA LYS A 169 -2.91 12.89 -13.66
C LYS A 169 -2.74 11.54 -12.98
N PHE A 170 -3.17 10.48 -13.64
CA PHE A 170 -3.15 9.13 -13.09
C PHE A 170 -2.45 8.15 -14.04
N SER A 171 -1.90 7.08 -13.49
CA SER A 171 -1.57 5.90 -14.27
C SER A 171 -2.87 5.20 -14.67
N VAL A 172 -3.18 5.19 -15.97
CA VAL A 172 -4.39 4.56 -16.52
C VAL A 172 -4.03 3.61 -17.65
N ASP A 173 -4.82 2.56 -17.84
CA ASP A 173 -4.69 1.62 -18.94
C ASP A 173 -5.80 1.84 -19.97
N PHE A 174 -5.57 1.39 -21.21
CA PHE A 174 -6.55 1.41 -22.30
C PHE A 174 -6.60 0.06 -22.99
N ASP A 175 -7.77 -0.58 -23.00
CA ASP A 175 -7.93 -1.88 -23.63
C ASP A 175 -9.22 -1.97 -24.47
N ASP A 176 -9.07 -2.16 -25.79
CA ASP A 176 -10.17 -2.36 -26.73
C ASP A 176 -10.18 -3.78 -27.34
N THR A 177 -9.40 -4.73 -26.78
CA THR A 177 -9.18 -6.05 -27.35
C THR A 177 -10.08 -7.13 -26.74
N GLY A 178 -10.79 -7.89 -27.57
CA GLY A 178 -11.67 -8.96 -27.13
C GLY A 178 -13.01 -8.46 -26.56
N SER A 179 -13.72 -9.31 -25.81
CA SER A 179 -15.00 -8.97 -25.18
C SER A 179 -14.79 -8.16 -23.89
N ILE A 180 -15.79 -7.34 -23.55
CA ILE A 180 -15.74 -6.49 -22.33
C ILE A 180 -15.51 -7.34 -21.08
N GLY A 181 -16.15 -8.50 -20.94
CA GLY A 181 -15.94 -9.39 -19.78
C GLY A 181 -14.50 -9.90 -19.64
N LYS A 182 -13.81 -10.19 -20.78
CA LYS A 182 -12.40 -10.57 -20.75
C LYS A 182 -11.50 -9.41 -20.34
N ARG A 183 -11.86 -8.18 -20.72
CA ARG A 183 -11.11 -6.98 -20.32
C ARG A 183 -11.24 -6.72 -18.82
N TYR A 184 -12.43 -6.86 -18.26
CA TYR A 184 -12.63 -6.77 -16.81
C TYR A 184 -11.76 -7.78 -16.07
N ARG A 185 -11.73 -9.06 -16.53
CA ARG A 185 -10.89 -10.10 -15.90
C ARG A 185 -9.41 -9.73 -15.92
N ARG A 186 -8.88 -9.22 -17.04
CA ARG A 186 -7.47 -8.77 -17.10
C ARG A 186 -7.18 -7.64 -16.13
N GLN A 187 -8.10 -6.70 -15.96
CA GLN A 187 -7.93 -5.59 -15.03
C GLN A 187 -8.07 -6.05 -13.58
N ASP A 188 -8.95 -7.01 -13.28
CA ASP A 188 -9.05 -7.63 -11.97
C ASP A 188 -7.73 -8.36 -11.60
N GLU A 189 -7.15 -9.11 -12.55
CA GLU A 189 -5.89 -9.86 -12.37
C GLU A 189 -4.67 -8.96 -12.03
N ILE A 190 -4.63 -7.74 -12.54
CA ILE A 190 -3.54 -6.79 -12.25
C ILE A 190 -3.88 -5.78 -11.15
N GLY A 191 -5.08 -5.86 -10.58
CA GLY A 191 -5.49 -5.08 -9.43
C GLY A 191 -5.96 -3.66 -9.72
N THR A 192 -6.39 -3.35 -10.95
CA THR A 192 -6.95 -2.03 -11.31
C THR A 192 -8.27 -1.79 -10.57
N PRO A 193 -8.40 -0.76 -9.71
CA PRO A 193 -9.60 -0.57 -8.89
C PRO A 193 -10.84 -0.20 -9.68
N PHE A 194 -10.70 0.55 -10.78
CA PHE A 194 -11.82 1.01 -11.58
C PHE A 194 -11.69 0.64 -13.04
N CYS A 195 -12.77 0.04 -13.59
CA CYS A 195 -12.93 -0.14 -15.04
C CYS A 195 -13.98 0.84 -15.55
N ILE A 196 -13.56 1.77 -16.41
CA ILE A 196 -14.40 2.82 -16.99
C ILE A 196 -14.82 2.41 -18.39
N THR A 197 -16.09 2.06 -18.56
CA THR A 197 -16.63 1.64 -19.85
C THR A 197 -17.29 2.82 -20.56
N TYR A 198 -16.74 3.16 -21.73
CA TYR A 198 -17.37 4.10 -22.64
C TYR A 198 -18.32 3.34 -23.57
N ASP A 199 -19.60 3.61 -23.48
CA ASP A 199 -20.68 2.95 -24.21
C ASP A 199 -21.38 3.88 -25.20
N PHE A 200 -22.41 3.39 -25.91
CA PHE A 200 -23.14 4.17 -26.92
C PHE A 200 -23.99 5.30 -26.31
N ASP A 201 -24.42 5.15 -25.04
CA ASP A 201 -25.18 6.19 -24.35
C ASP A 201 -24.27 7.32 -23.89
N SER A 202 -22.99 7.04 -23.73
CA SER A 202 -21.96 8.02 -23.31
C SER A 202 -21.85 9.22 -24.24
N GLU A 203 -22.14 9.01 -25.55
CA GLU A 203 -22.16 10.09 -26.54
C GLU A 203 -23.35 11.04 -26.36
N ASN A 204 -24.43 10.57 -25.72
CA ASN A 204 -25.67 11.33 -25.55
C ASN A 204 -25.75 12.01 -24.18
N ASP A 205 -25.33 11.30 -23.11
CA ASP A 205 -25.49 11.75 -21.73
C ASP A 205 -24.19 12.30 -21.07
N GLY A 206 -23.05 12.14 -21.77
CA GLY A 206 -21.75 12.58 -21.24
C GLY A 206 -21.29 11.79 -20.02
N CYS A 207 -21.87 10.60 -19.77
CA CYS A 207 -21.53 9.72 -18.66
C CYS A 207 -20.87 8.44 -19.16
N VAL A 208 -20.11 7.80 -18.29
CA VAL A 208 -19.51 6.48 -18.50
C VAL A 208 -19.94 5.54 -17.40
N THR A 209 -19.82 4.24 -17.63
CA THR A 209 -20.06 3.25 -16.59
C THR A 209 -18.75 2.95 -15.88
N VAL A 210 -18.68 3.23 -14.57
CA VAL A 210 -17.55 2.88 -13.70
C VAL A 210 -17.90 1.60 -12.98
N ARG A 211 -17.05 0.56 -13.12
CA ARG A 211 -17.17 -0.70 -12.39
C ARG A 211 -16.07 -0.75 -11.33
N ASP A 212 -16.47 -0.95 -10.09
CA ASP A 212 -15.59 -1.23 -8.97
C ASP A 212 -15.05 -2.68 -9.04
N ARG A 213 -13.74 -2.86 -8.80
CA ARG A 213 -13.07 -4.16 -8.84
C ARG A 213 -13.61 -5.11 -7.78
N ASP A 214 -13.77 -4.63 -6.55
CA ASP A 214 -14.01 -5.50 -5.39
C ASP A 214 -15.47 -5.92 -5.28
N SER A 215 -16.40 -4.99 -5.40
CA SER A 215 -17.86 -5.24 -5.37
C SER A 215 -18.43 -5.70 -6.70
N MET A 216 -17.74 -5.44 -7.81
CA MET A 216 -18.24 -5.57 -9.19
C MET A 216 -19.47 -4.70 -9.50
N GLU A 217 -19.87 -3.83 -8.59
CA GLU A 217 -20.95 -2.88 -8.81
C GLU A 217 -20.59 -1.88 -9.91
N GLN A 218 -21.61 -1.40 -10.60
CA GLN A 218 -21.45 -0.46 -11.71
C GLN A 218 -22.35 0.75 -11.49
N GLU A 219 -21.79 1.93 -11.70
CA GLU A 219 -22.53 3.18 -11.62
C GLU A 219 -22.24 4.10 -12.80
N ARG A 220 -23.18 5.02 -13.08
CA ARG A 220 -23.00 6.05 -14.12
C ARG A 220 -22.37 7.28 -13.52
N VAL A 221 -21.21 7.67 -14.01
CA VAL A 221 -20.45 8.85 -13.58
C VAL A 221 -20.22 9.76 -14.77
N LYS A 222 -20.36 11.06 -14.58
CA LYS A 222 -20.06 12.03 -15.64
C LYS A 222 -18.56 12.07 -15.94
N ILE A 223 -18.22 12.23 -17.21
CA ILE A 223 -16.83 12.25 -17.67
C ILE A 223 -16.04 13.38 -17.00
N ASP A 224 -16.65 14.53 -16.78
CA ASP A 224 -16.03 15.68 -16.12
C ASP A 224 -15.84 15.51 -14.59
N GLU A 225 -16.52 14.55 -13.97
CA GLU A 225 -16.42 14.21 -12.56
C GLU A 225 -15.41 13.06 -12.27
N LEU A 226 -14.95 12.33 -13.30
CA LEU A 226 -14.09 11.15 -13.17
C LEU A 226 -12.78 11.42 -12.44
N GLU A 227 -12.17 12.57 -12.68
CA GLU A 227 -10.93 12.94 -12.03
C GLU A 227 -11.10 13.04 -10.50
N ALA A 228 -12.16 13.72 -10.05
CA ALA A 228 -12.45 13.84 -8.63
C ALA A 228 -12.82 12.48 -8.02
N TYR A 229 -13.61 11.70 -8.73
CA TYR A 229 -14.03 10.34 -8.34
C TYR A 229 -12.82 9.42 -8.08
N ILE A 230 -11.87 9.39 -9.00
CA ILE A 230 -10.66 8.58 -8.86
C ILE A 230 -9.78 9.15 -7.74
N ALA A 231 -9.58 10.48 -7.69
CA ALA A 231 -8.71 11.12 -6.72
C ALA A 231 -9.15 10.87 -5.27
N GLU A 232 -10.45 10.85 -4.99
CA GLU A 232 -10.99 10.61 -3.66
C GLU A 232 -10.60 9.20 -3.14
N THR A 233 -10.68 8.19 -4.01
CA THR A 233 -10.39 6.80 -3.64
C THR A 233 -8.89 6.49 -3.62
N VAL A 234 -8.12 7.13 -4.51
CA VAL A 234 -6.68 6.88 -4.66
C VAL A 234 -5.85 7.70 -3.66
N SER A 235 -6.44 8.75 -3.06
CA SER A 235 -5.75 9.57 -2.07
C SER A 235 -5.45 8.74 -0.81
N TYR A 236 -4.18 8.41 -0.63
CA TYR A 236 -3.69 7.86 0.63
C TYR A 236 -3.34 9.01 1.57
N THR A 237 -4.09 9.14 2.64
CA THR A 237 -3.76 10.08 3.72
C THR A 237 -2.58 9.50 4.48
N HIS A 238 -1.39 10.08 4.34
CA HIS A 238 -0.23 9.71 5.13
C HIS A 238 -0.55 9.82 6.62
N LEU A 239 -0.45 8.70 7.34
CA LEU A 239 -0.36 8.74 8.78
C LEU A 239 0.93 9.50 9.13
N THR A 240 0.80 10.71 9.65
CA THR A 240 1.95 11.44 10.20
C THR A 240 2.32 10.81 11.53
N LEU A 241 3.60 10.52 11.74
CA LEU A 241 4.09 10.16 13.06
C LEU A 241 3.64 11.22 14.06
N PRO A 242 3.09 10.83 15.23
CA PRO A 242 2.80 11.79 16.27
C PRO A 242 4.09 12.52 16.61
N THR A 243 4.08 13.84 16.49
CA THR A 243 5.17 14.66 16.97
C THR A 243 5.14 14.57 18.49
N ILE A 244 6.17 13.98 19.07
CA ILE A 244 6.33 13.97 20.52
C ILE A 244 6.73 15.40 20.88
N ALA A 245 5.83 16.07 21.61
CA ALA A 245 6.08 17.39 22.18
C ALA A 245 6.90 17.25 23.45
#